data_7eb920050c42476fbb168641e4f46777
#
_entry.id   7eb920050c42476fbb168641e4f46777
#
_cell.length_a   1.000
_cell.length_b   1.000
_cell.length_c   1.000
_cell.angle_alpha   90.00
_cell.angle_beta   90.00
_cell.angle_gamma   90.00
#
_symmetry.space_group_name_H-M   'P 1'
#
loop_
_entity.id
_entity.type
_entity.pdbx_description
1 polymer ?
#
loop_
_entity_poly.entity_id
_entity_poly.type
_entity_poly.pdbx_seq_one_letter_code
_entity_poly.pdbx_strand_id
1 'polypeptide(L)'
;MNILIIVLGCHIAYLLNDRIKTAVQLTTVLPNENIVWGFSGGIKNKMADKVSEAEKMKKIVANKEPFVYGSKPEWNYILDEESTNTAENFTMFRKILEKEPDKYSDIYVVTSDFHFDRAKMIADRIMENNGFHWVLSDLEYGNFREMEKIHLQNVENDVRTALQRELRELV
;
A
#
# COMPACT_ATOMS: atom_id res chain seq x y z
N MET A 1 17.39 -10.72 -6.41
CA MET A 1 16.37 -9.67 -6.68
C MET A 1 15.59 -9.41 -5.42
N ASN A 2 14.99 -8.23 -5.28
CA ASN A 2 14.20 -7.91 -4.10
C ASN A 2 12.72 -8.24 -4.32
N ILE A 3 12.00 -8.52 -3.24
CA ILE A 3 10.53 -8.62 -3.25
C ILE A 3 9.99 -7.35 -2.62
N LEU A 4 9.07 -6.66 -3.30
CA LEU A 4 8.40 -5.48 -2.77
C LEU A 4 7.03 -5.87 -2.21
N ILE A 5 6.76 -5.54 -0.96
CA ILE A 5 5.44 -5.70 -0.34
C ILE A 5 4.85 -4.31 -0.09
N ILE A 6 3.88 -3.92 -0.89
CA ILE A 6 3.14 -2.67 -0.77
C ILE A 6 1.94 -2.91 0.14
N VAL A 7 1.82 -2.14 1.22
CA VAL A 7 0.62 -2.13 2.07
C VAL A 7 -0.09 -0.81 1.90
N LEU A 8 -1.31 -0.86 1.37
CA LEU A 8 -2.14 0.34 1.20
C LEU A 8 -2.67 0.81 2.56
N GLY A 9 -2.52 2.10 2.85
CA GLY A 9 -2.96 2.72 4.08
C GLY A 9 -4.48 2.66 4.30
N CYS A 10 -4.87 2.80 5.54
CA CYS A 10 -6.27 2.92 5.96
C CYS A 10 -6.34 3.73 7.26
N HIS A 11 -7.20 4.74 7.29
CA HIS A 11 -7.36 5.59 8.47
C HIS A 11 -8.02 4.86 9.66
N ILE A 12 -8.60 3.69 9.44
CA ILE A 12 -9.23 2.89 10.48
C ILE A 12 -8.21 1.92 11.06
N ALA A 13 -7.79 2.16 12.29
CA ALA A 13 -6.65 1.51 12.90
C ALA A 13 -6.72 -0.04 12.92
N TYR A 14 -7.87 -0.62 13.20
CA TYR A 14 -7.98 -2.09 13.25
C TYR A 14 -7.91 -2.72 11.84
N LEU A 15 -8.43 -2.06 10.79
CA LEU A 15 -8.27 -2.51 9.40
C LEU A 15 -6.83 -2.37 8.94
N LEU A 16 -6.16 -1.28 9.32
CA LEU A 16 -4.74 -1.09 9.05
C LEU A 16 -3.91 -2.20 9.71
N ASN A 17 -4.19 -2.52 10.98
CA ASN A 17 -3.51 -3.59 11.69
C ASN A 17 -3.75 -4.97 11.04
N ASP A 18 -4.94 -5.23 10.51
CA ASP A 18 -5.25 -6.47 9.82
C ASP A 18 -4.48 -6.61 8.51
N ARG A 19 -4.39 -5.54 7.70
CA ARG A 19 -3.53 -5.49 6.52
C ARG A 19 -2.07 -5.77 6.86
N ILE A 20 -1.54 -5.15 7.91
CA ILE A 20 -0.17 -5.38 8.35
C ILE A 20 0.03 -6.83 8.83
N LYS A 21 -0.91 -7.38 9.60
CA LYS A 21 -0.86 -8.78 10.03
C LYS A 21 -0.79 -9.71 8.83
N THR A 22 -1.65 -9.50 7.83
CA THR A 22 -1.67 -10.27 6.59
C THR A 22 -0.34 -10.15 5.83
N ALA A 23 0.21 -8.93 5.72
CA ALA A 23 1.51 -8.70 5.08
C ALA A 23 2.66 -9.37 5.83
N VAL A 24 2.67 -9.35 7.16
CA VAL A 24 3.67 -10.05 7.98
C VAL A 24 3.53 -11.57 7.83
N GLN A 25 2.33 -12.10 7.78
CA GLN A 25 2.12 -13.53 7.51
C GLN A 25 2.65 -13.93 6.12
N LEU A 26 2.47 -13.09 5.11
CA LEU A 26 3.03 -13.32 3.78
C LEU A 26 4.55 -13.52 3.84
N THR A 27 5.27 -12.76 4.65
CA THR A 27 6.73 -12.89 4.76
C THR A 27 7.19 -14.25 5.28
N THR A 28 6.34 -14.99 5.98
CA THR A 28 6.69 -16.32 6.49
C THR A 28 6.75 -17.40 5.42
N VAL A 29 6.16 -17.16 4.26
CA VAL A 29 6.11 -18.08 3.11
C VAL A 29 6.94 -17.62 1.93
N LEU A 30 7.40 -16.36 1.94
CA LEU A 30 8.29 -15.83 0.93
C LEU A 30 9.76 -16.17 1.26
N PRO A 31 10.64 -16.24 0.24
CA PRO A 31 12.08 -16.33 0.50
C PRO A 31 12.54 -15.13 1.34
N ASN A 32 13.24 -15.39 2.45
CA ASN A 32 13.61 -14.37 3.43
C ASN A 32 14.63 -13.34 2.94
N GLU A 33 15.09 -13.44 1.71
CA GLU A 33 16.17 -12.64 1.18
C GLU A 33 15.58 -11.41 0.48
N ASN A 34 15.86 -10.23 1.04
CA ASN A 34 15.63 -8.95 0.39
C ASN A 34 14.16 -8.49 0.27
N ILE A 35 13.40 -8.57 1.35
CA ILE A 35 12.08 -7.94 1.41
C ILE A 35 12.25 -6.43 1.57
N VAL A 36 11.58 -5.68 0.71
CA VAL A 36 11.42 -4.23 0.80
C VAL A 36 9.95 -3.94 1.11
N TRP A 37 9.71 -3.16 2.15
CA TRP A 37 8.38 -2.74 2.53
C TRP A 37 8.02 -1.41 1.89
N GLY A 38 6.88 -1.35 1.19
CA GLY A 38 6.29 -0.13 0.67
C GLY A 38 5.04 0.21 1.48
N PHE A 39 5.08 1.29 2.25
CA PHE A 39 3.92 1.76 3.00
C PHE A 39 3.42 3.06 2.40
N SER A 40 2.12 3.09 2.05
CA SER A 40 1.52 4.25 1.42
C SER A 40 0.28 4.72 2.17
N GLY A 41 0.26 5.99 2.49
CA GLY A 41 -0.83 6.70 3.14
C GLY A 41 -0.33 7.87 3.98
N GLY A 42 -0.79 9.06 3.61
CA GLY A 42 -0.44 10.31 4.29
C GLY A 42 -1.24 10.54 5.57
N ILE A 43 -1.24 11.80 6.02
CA ILE A 43 -2.02 12.26 7.16
C ILE A 43 -3.41 12.66 6.68
N LYS A 44 -4.42 11.87 7.02
CA LYS A 44 -5.79 12.12 6.58
C LYS A 44 -6.47 13.24 7.35
N ASN A 45 -6.26 13.31 8.64
CA ASN A 45 -6.78 14.38 9.49
C ASN A 45 -5.63 15.15 10.14
N LYS A 46 -5.17 16.21 9.46
CA LYS A 46 -4.05 17.05 9.92
C LYS A 46 -4.27 17.73 11.28
N MET A 47 -5.51 17.83 11.75
CA MET A 47 -5.81 18.40 13.07
C MET A 47 -5.70 17.36 14.20
N ALA A 48 -5.96 16.10 13.92
CA ALA A 48 -5.94 15.02 14.92
C ALA A 48 -4.69 14.11 14.81
N ASP A 49 -4.20 13.86 13.60
CA ASP A 49 -3.08 12.97 13.34
C ASP A 49 -1.78 13.77 13.16
N LYS A 50 -0.77 13.40 13.94
CA LYS A 50 0.59 13.95 13.81
C LYS A 50 1.53 13.05 12.99
N VAL A 51 1.07 11.86 12.64
CA VAL A 51 1.87 10.80 12.01
C VAL A 51 1.09 10.22 10.85
N SER A 52 1.76 10.03 9.71
CA SER A 52 1.18 9.42 8.52
C SER A 52 0.76 7.96 8.75
N GLU A 53 -0.13 7.45 7.90
CA GLU A 53 -0.48 6.03 7.91
C GLU A 53 0.75 5.17 7.59
N ALA A 54 1.60 5.61 6.64
CA ALA A 54 2.84 4.94 6.27
C ALA A 54 3.80 4.80 7.46
N GLU A 55 4.02 5.86 8.22
CA GLU A 55 4.89 5.82 9.41
C GLU A 55 4.28 4.97 10.55
N LYS A 56 2.95 4.99 10.72
CA LYS A 56 2.27 4.08 11.65
C LYS A 56 2.52 2.62 11.29
N MET A 57 2.39 2.26 10.00
CA MET A 57 2.65 0.90 9.50
C MET A 57 4.09 0.47 9.74
N LYS A 58 5.06 1.32 9.41
CA LYS A 58 6.48 1.07 9.67
C LYS A 58 6.75 0.75 11.14
N LYS A 59 6.22 1.56 12.06
CA LYS A 59 6.39 1.32 13.50
C LYS A 59 5.82 -0.01 13.96
N ILE A 60 4.64 -0.40 13.44
CA ILE A 60 4.01 -1.68 13.79
C ILE A 60 4.86 -2.85 13.28
N VAL A 61 5.35 -2.79 12.05
CA VAL A 61 6.17 -3.85 11.46
C VAL A 61 7.51 -3.94 12.18
N ALA A 62 8.22 -2.83 12.38
CA ALA A 62 9.49 -2.79 13.09
C ALA A 62 9.42 -3.39 14.52
N ASN A 63 8.29 -3.22 15.21
CA ASN A 63 8.07 -3.83 16.52
C ASN A 63 7.81 -5.34 16.46
N LYS A 64 7.47 -5.90 15.29
CA LYS A 64 7.22 -7.34 15.12
C LYS A 64 8.45 -8.10 14.62
N GLU A 65 9.47 -7.41 14.12
CA GLU A 65 10.69 -8.02 13.58
C GLU A 65 11.34 -9.09 14.49
N PRO A 66 11.51 -8.89 15.82
CA PRO A 66 12.20 -9.85 16.66
C PRO A 66 11.46 -11.17 16.83
N PHE A 67 10.15 -11.19 16.62
CA PHE A 67 9.32 -12.38 16.85
C PHE A 67 9.22 -13.31 15.64
N VAL A 68 9.56 -12.82 14.45
CA VAL A 68 9.38 -13.57 13.21
C VAL A 68 10.68 -14.28 12.78
N TYR A 69 11.87 -13.79 13.12
CA TYR A 69 13.11 -14.25 12.47
C TYR A 69 14.33 -14.54 13.35
N GLY A 70 14.26 -14.46 14.65
CA GLY A 70 15.41 -14.81 15.54
C GLY A 70 16.75 -14.06 15.32
N SER A 71 16.93 -13.46 14.15
CA SER A 71 17.99 -12.52 13.79
C SER A 71 17.35 -11.39 12.99
N LYS A 72 17.60 -10.13 13.37
CA LYS A 72 17.05 -8.95 12.69
C LYS A 72 17.50 -8.90 11.22
N PRO A 73 16.63 -9.15 10.24
CA PRO A 73 16.92 -8.64 8.91
C PRO A 73 16.80 -7.13 8.96
N GLU A 74 17.76 -6.41 8.40
CA GLU A 74 17.58 -4.97 8.15
C GLU A 74 16.56 -4.82 7.01
N TRP A 75 15.31 -4.64 7.37
CA TRP A 75 14.28 -4.39 6.39
C TRP A 75 14.39 -2.98 5.82
N ASN A 76 14.34 -2.91 4.50
CA ASN A 76 14.28 -1.64 3.79
C ASN A 76 12.83 -1.17 3.69
N TYR A 77 12.63 0.15 3.88
CA TYR A 77 11.33 0.77 3.87
C TYR A 77 11.24 1.88 2.83
N ILE A 78 10.15 1.88 2.08
CA ILE A 78 9.72 2.98 1.22
C ILE A 78 8.44 3.54 1.84
N LEU A 79 8.45 4.82 2.19
CA LEU A 79 7.31 5.49 2.82
C LEU A 79 6.73 6.53 1.88
N ASP A 80 5.45 6.39 1.57
CA ASP A 80 4.66 7.43 0.95
C ASP A 80 3.79 8.10 2.03
N GLU A 81 4.20 9.27 2.46
CA GLU A 81 3.53 10.04 3.50
C GLU A 81 2.66 11.19 2.96
N GLU A 82 2.59 11.34 1.64
CA GLU A 82 1.91 12.46 0.98
C GLU A 82 0.58 12.07 0.35
N SER A 83 0.44 10.83 -0.09
CA SER A 83 -0.79 10.36 -0.76
C SER A 83 -1.99 10.41 0.16
N THR A 84 -3.09 10.95 -0.36
CA THR A 84 -4.36 11.13 0.37
C THR A 84 -5.46 10.17 -0.09
N ASN A 85 -5.21 9.44 -1.16
CA ASN A 85 -6.15 8.47 -1.74
C ASN A 85 -5.41 7.35 -2.49
N THR A 86 -6.15 6.31 -2.86
CA THR A 86 -5.59 5.11 -3.51
C THR A 86 -4.95 5.40 -4.86
N ALA A 87 -5.45 6.34 -5.64
CA ALA A 87 -4.86 6.66 -6.93
C ALA A 87 -3.50 7.34 -6.78
N GLU A 88 -3.35 8.23 -5.81
CA GLU A 88 -2.06 8.84 -5.47
C GLU A 88 -1.05 7.82 -4.96
N ASN A 89 -1.50 6.81 -4.17
CA ASN A 89 -0.63 5.71 -3.76
C ASN A 89 0.01 5.03 -4.99
N PHE A 90 -0.79 4.70 -6.00
CA PHE A 90 -0.28 4.03 -7.19
C PHE A 90 0.56 4.93 -8.10
N THR A 91 0.25 6.23 -8.23
CA THR A 91 1.12 7.15 -8.97
C THR A 91 2.50 7.25 -8.33
N MET A 92 2.57 7.26 -7.00
CA MET A 92 3.84 7.28 -6.29
C MET A 92 4.65 5.99 -6.50
N PHE A 93 4.02 4.82 -6.34
CA PHE A 93 4.73 3.56 -6.60
C PHE A 93 5.13 3.39 -8.06
N ARG A 94 4.33 3.87 -9.03
CA ARG A 94 4.73 3.89 -10.42
C ARG A 94 6.04 4.65 -10.61
N LYS A 95 6.17 5.85 -10.07
CA LYS A 95 7.42 6.64 -10.15
C LYS A 95 8.64 5.89 -9.61
N ILE A 96 8.46 5.12 -8.53
CA ILE A 96 9.54 4.33 -7.94
C ILE A 96 9.92 3.16 -8.86
N LEU A 97 8.94 2.43 -9.36
CA LEU A 97 9.16 1.27 -10.21
C LEU A 97 9.73 1.64 -11.58
N GLU A 98 9.31 2.75 -12.16
CA GLU A 98 9.87 3.28 -13.42
C GLU A 98 11.33 3.70 -13.30
N LYS A 99 11.76 4.17 -12.12
CA LYS A 99 13.17 4.53 -11.88
C LYS A 99 14.09 3.32 -11.76
N GLU A 100 13.58 2.21 -11.27
CA GLU A 100 14.34 0.99 -10.99
C GLU A 100 13.56 -0.25 -11.46
N PRO A 101 13.31 -0.41 -12.78
CA PRO A 101 12.37 -1.40 -13.33
C PRO A 101 12.77 -2.85 -13.01
N ASP A 102 14.05 -3.14 -12.91
CA ASP A 102 14.58 -4.50 -12.67
C ASP A 102 14.91 -4.77 -11.20
N LYS A 103 14.56 -3.86 -10.29
CA LYS A 103 14.93 -3.99 -8.88
C LYS A 103 14.17 -5.07 -8.15
N TYR A 104 12.91 -5.30 -8.54
CA TYR A 104 12.00 -6.21 -7.86
C TYR A 104 11.61 -7.36 -8.77
N SER A 105 11.75 -8.60 -8.28
CA SER A 105 11.29 -9.81 -9.00
C SER A 105 9.78 -9.99 -8.89
N ASP A 106 9.24 -9.63 -7.73
CA ASP A 106 7.82 -9.80 -7.41
C ASP A 106 7.34 -8.59 -6.61
N ILE A 107 6.12 -8.17 -6.89
CA ILE A 107 5.46 -7.07 -6.20
C ILE A 107 4.13 -7.57 -5.64
N TYR A 108 4.03 -7.57 -4.32
CA TYR A 108 2.81 -7.91 -3.62
C TYR A 108 2.09 -6.64 -3.18
N VAL A 109 0.79 -6.58 -3.38
CA VAL A 109 -0.06 -5.47 -2.90
C VAL A 109 -1.05 -6.00 -1.89
N VAL A 110 -0.96 -5.50 -0.67
CA VAL A 110 -1.82 -5.91 0.46
C VAL A 110 -2.88 -4.85 0.70
N THR A 111 -4.14 -5.28 0.69
CA THR A 111 -5.29 -4.44 0.98
C THR A 111 -6.42 -5.26 1.62
N SER A 112 -7.50 -4.61 2.03
CA SER A 112 -8.70 -5.31 2.53
C SER A 112 -9.53 -5.87 1.38
N ASP A 113 -10.14 -7.03 1.57
CA ASP A 113 -10.94 -7.70 0.56
C ASP A 113 -12.05 -6.79 -0.01
N PHE A 114 -12.79 -6.10 0.85
CA PHE A 114 -13.83 -5.15 0.41
C PHE A 114 -13.30 -3.99 -0.44
N HIS A 115 -12.01 -3.65 -0.34
CA HIS A 115 -11.36 -2.56 -1.07
C HIS A 115 -10.69 -3.02 -2.38
N PHE A 116 -10.54 -4.33 -2.60
CA PHE A 116 -9.76 -4.92 -3.68
C PHE A 116 -10.20 -4.47 -5.06
N ASP A 117 -11.49 -4.57 -5.38
CA ASP A 117 -11.99 -4.24 -6.73
C ASP A 117 -11.63 -2.80 -7.12
N ARG A 118 -11.82 -1.84 -6.22
CA ARG A 118 -11.48 -0.45 -6.47
C ARG A 118 -9.96 -0.23 -6.59
N ALA A 119 -9.20 -0.81 -5.68
CA ALA A 119 -7.75 -0.67 -5.71
C ALA A 119 -7.16 -1.27 -7.00
N LYS A 120 -7.65 -2.45 -7.41
CA LYS A 120 -7.21 -3.11 -8.64
C LYS A 120 -7.59 -2.29 -9.88
N MET A 121 -8.82 -1.80 -9.99
CA MET A 121 -9.23 -0.94 -11.11
C MET A 121 -8.35 0.30 -11.22
N ILE A 122 -8.01 0.94 -10.12
CA ILE A 122 -7.12 2.11 -10.10
C ILE A 122 -5.70 1.71 -10.54
N ALA A 123 -5.17 0.62 -9.98
CA ALA A 123 -3.84 0.13 -10.33
C ALA A 123 -3.71 -0.17 -11.83
N ASP A 124 -4.68 -0.89 -12.40
CA ASP A 124 -4.68 -1.26 -13.81
C ASP A 124 -4.73 -0.04 -14.76
N ARG A 125 -5.33 1.08 -14.32
CA ARG A 125 -5.38 2.33 -15.09
C ARG A 125 -4.12 3.19 -14.97
N ILE A 126 -3.45 3.12 -13.84
CA ILE A 126 -2.24 3.92 -13.59
C ILE A 126 -1.00 3.17 -14.07
N MET A 127 -1.00 1.84 -13.94
CA MET A 127 0.15 0.98 -14.18
C MET A 127 -0.29 -0.19 -15.06
N GLU A 128 -0.38 0.01 -16.35
CA GLU A 128 -0.73 -1.04 -17.30
C GLU A 128 0.22 -2.25 -17.18
N ASN A 129 -0.35 -3.45 -17.20
CA ASN A 129 0.41 -4.72 -17.10
C ASN A 129 1.29 -4.82 -15.84
N ASN A 130 0.81 -4.32 -14.70
CA ASN A 130 1.58 -4.19 -13.47
C ASN A 130 2.08 -5.52 -12.85
N GLY A 131 1.48 -6.65 -13.19
CA GLY A 131 1.90 -7.97 -12.68
C GLY A 131 1.81 -8.14 -11.17
N PHE A 132 0.99 -7.37 -10.48
CA PHE A 132 0.87 -7.40 -9.02
C PHE A 132 0.26 -8.69 -8.50
N HIS A 133 0.85 -9.24 -7.45
CA HIS A 133 0.27 -10.30 -6.63
C HIS A 133 -0.56 -9.67 -5.52
N TRP A 134 -1.87 -9.83 -5.61
CA TRP A 134 -2.79 -9.26 -4.62
C TRP A 134 -2.94 -10.19 -3.41
N VAL A 135 -2.81 -9.62 -2.21
CA VAL A 135 -2.99 -10.31 -0.94
C VAL A 135 -4.03 -9.57 -0.12
N LEU A 136 -5.09 -10.26 0.25
CA LEU A 136 -6.27 -9.64 0.84
C LEU A 136 -6.37 -9.98 2.32
N SER A 137 -6.58 -8.95 3.14
CA SER A 137 -7.01 -9.14 4.51
C SER A 137 -8.53 -9.25 4.56
N ASP A 138 -9.04 -10.12 5.39
CA ASP A 138 -10.44 -10.55 5.40
C ASP A 138 -11.32 -9.89 6.47
N LEU A 139 -10.73 -9.05 7.32
CA LEU A 139 -11.48 -8.35 8.35
C LEU A 139 -12.49 -7.39 7.73
N GLU A 140 -13.75 -7.64 7.99
CA GLU A 140 -14.86 -6.79 7.57
C GLU A 140 -15.41 -6.00 8.77
N TYR A 141 -15.91 -4.81 8.48
CA TYR A 141 -16.60 -4.02 9.49
C TYR A 141 -17.70 -3.16 8.88
N GLY A 142 -18.87 -3.23 9.48
CA GLY A 142 -20.00 -2.39 9.10
C GLY A 142 -20.40 -2.55 7.63
N ASN A 143 -20.64 -1.44 6.96
CA ASN A 143 -21.13 -1.38 5.59
C ASN A 143 -20.05 -0.93 4.58
N PHE A 144 -18.78 -1.22 4.85
CA PHE A 144 -17.68 -0.77 3.95
C PHE A 144 -17.82 -1.29 2.52
N ARG A 145 -18.33 -2.51 2.31
CA ARG A 145 -18.61 -3.01 0.96
C ARG A 145 -19.62 -2.15 0.19
N GLU A 146 -20.64 -1.65 0.87
CA GLU A 146 -21.61 -0.75 0.23
C GLU A 146 -20.99 0.62 -0.08
N MET A 147 -20.16 1.13 0.82
CA MET A 147 -19.42 2.37 0.58
C MET A 147 -18.45 2.24 -0.59
N GLU A 148 -17.75 1.11 -0.72
CA GLU A 148 -16.85 0.85 -1.83
C GLU A 148 -17.58 0.80 -3.17
N LYS A 149 -18.82 0.29 -3.25
CA LYS A 149 -19.64 0.35 -4.47
C LYS A 149 -19.89 1.79 -4.94
N ILE A 150 -20.08 2.72 -4.00
CA ILE A 150 -20.22 4.14 -4.31
C ILE A 150 -18.88 4.70 -4.81
N HIS A 151 -17.79 4.37 -4.15
CA HIS A 151 -16.44 4.82 -4.54
C HIS A 151 -15.97 4.26 -5.88
N LEU A 152 -16.40 3.04 -6.27
CA LEU A 152 -16.13 2.47 -7.58
C LEU A 152 -16.60 3.36 -8.73
N GLN A 153 -17.71 4.09 -8.56
CA GLN A 153 -18.24 5.00 -9.56
C GLN A 153 -17.34 6.23 -9.80
N ASN A 154 -16.44 6.53 -8.85
CA ASN A 154 -15.54 7.69 -8.91
C ASN A 154 -14.13 7.34 -9.37
N VAL A 155 -13.81 6.10 -9.66
CA VAL A 155 -12.45 5.63 -10.01
C VAL A 155 -11.83 6.47 -11.13
N GLU A 156 -12.57 6.72 -12.22
CA GLU A 156 -12.05 7.52 -13.35
C GLU A 156 -11.67 8.95 -12.96
N ASN A 157 -12.47 9.56 -12.08
CA ASN A 157 -12.19 10.89 -11.57
C ASN A 157 -10.98 10.89 -10.62
N ASP A 158 -10.86 9.88 -9.76
CA ASP A 158 -9.75 9.75 -8.82
C ASP A 158 -8.43 9.57 -9.58
N VAL A 159 -8.41 8.69 -10.59
CA VAL A 159 -7.24 8.46 -11.45
C VAL A 159 -6.86 9.75 -12.20
N ARG A 160 -7.82 10.40 -12.86
CA ARG A 160 -7.56 11.64 -13.58
C ARG A 160 -6.98 12.72 -12.67
N THR A 161 -7.51 12.88 -11.47
CA THR A 161 -7.05 13.89 -10.51
C THR A 161 -5.64 13.60 -10.02
N ALA A 162 -5.33 12.34 -9.72
CA ALA A 162 -3.99 11.92 -9.30
C ALA A 162 -2.95 12.16 -10.40
N LEU A 163 -3.25 11.79 -11.64
CA LEU A 163 -2.38 12.03 -12.79
C LEU A 163 -2.17 13.53 -13.08
N GLN A 164 -3.21 14.35 -12.93
CA GLN A 164 -3.08 15.81 -13.07
C GLN A 164 -2.22 16.43 -11.98
N ARG A 165 -2.30 15.93 -10.74
CA ARG A 165 -1.44 16.36 -9.65
C ARG A 165 0.02 16.04 -9.96
N GLU A 166 0.29 14.82 -10.39
CA GLU A 166 1.63 14.39 -10.78
C GLU A 166 2.24 15.29 -11.85
N LEU A 167 1.49 15.67 -12.90
CA LEU A 167 1.95 16.56 -13.95
C LEU A 167 2.32 17.97 -13.43
N ARG A 168 1.62 18.46 -12.40
CA ARG A 168 1.93 19.76 -11.78
C ARG A 168 3.21 19.75 -10.95
N GLU A 169 3.58 18.60 -10.40
CA GLU A 169 4.82 18.45 -9.63
C GLU A 169 6.07 18.37 -10.51
N LEU A 170 5.91 18.18 -11.83
CA LEU A 170 6.99 18.14 -12.81
C LEU A 170 7.32 19.50 -13.46
N VAL A 171 6.50 20.55 -13.19
CA VAL A 171 6.65 21.92 -13.71
C VAL A 171 7.15 22.86 -12.63
#